data_201f4df519774b0dbb779d8ea1df276b
#
_entry.id   201f4df519774b0dbb779d8ea1df276b
#
_cell.length_a   1.000
_cell.length_b   1.000
_cell.length_c   1.000
_cell.angle_alpha   90.00
_cell.angle_beta   90.00
_cell.angle_gamma   90.00
#
_symmetry.space_group_name_H-M   'P 1'
#
loop_
_entity.id
_entity.type
_entity.pdbx_description
1 polymer ?
#
loop_
_entity_poly.entity_id
_entity_poly.type
_entity_poly.pdbx_seq_one_letter_code
_entity_poly.pdbx_strand_id
1 'polypeptide(L)'
;KNMANVIPDSFKTDLLKGTFNFDSSGGSTFKLALYTDISGLTTSTTAFTTTNEVSTSGTNYTSGGNTLTNSGVAISSNIGFVDFADLTFSSVTLSAVGALIYKSGGSNEAVLVLDFGGTKTATNGDFVVQFPTASSSAAIIRLGNA
;
A
#
# COMPACT_ATOMS: atom_id res chain seq x y z
N LYS A 1 17.94 1.82 11.50
CA LYS A 1 17.89 0.76 10.49
C LYS A 1 16.65 0.99 9.65
N ASN A 2 16.80 1.34 8.39
CA ASN A 2 15.67 1.40 7.47
C ASN A 2 15.18 -0.05 7.24
N MET A 3 13.98 -0.36 7.70
CA MET A 3 13.33 -1.59 7.28
C MET A 3 12.85 -1.41 5.83
N ALA A 4 13.04 -2.43 5.02
CA ALA A 4 12.57 -2.39 3.64
C ALA A 4 11.05 -2.62 3.59
N ASN A 5 10.41 -2.15 2.53
CA ASN A 5 9.05 -2.55 2.21
C ASN A 5 8.96 -4.07 2.13
N VAL A 6 7.82 -4.63 2.51
CA VAL A 6 7.59 -6.08 2.55
C VAL A 6 6.47 -6.46 1.59
N ILE A 7 6.75 -7.41 0.72
CA ILE A 7 5.72 -8.08 -0.09
C ILE A 7 5.34 -9.37 0.64
N PRO A 8 4.09 -9.50 1.13
CA PRO A 8 3.64 -10.72 1.81
C PRO A 8 3.71 -11.95 0.90
N ASP A 9 4.00 -13.12 1.48
CA ASP A 9 4.08 -14.36 0.70
C ASP A 9 2.73 -14.74 0.07
N SER A 10 1.62 -14.45 0.78
CA SER A 10 0.27 -14.66 0.25
C SER A 10 0.01 -13.83 -1.02
N PHE A 11 0.53 -12.60 -1.11
CA PHE A 11 0.40 -11.79 -2.31
C PHE A 11 1.00 -12.48 -3.53
N LYS A 12 2.18 -13.08 -3.38
CA LYS A 12 2.88 -13.76 -4.48
C LYS A 12 2.06 -14.94 -5.02
N THR A 13 1.50 -15.76 -4.13
CA THR A 13 0.67 -16.88 -4.53
C THR A 13 -0.68 -16.44 -5.10
N ASP A 14 -1.32 -15.46 -4.50
CA ASP A 14 -2.61 -14.95 -4.93
C ASP A 14 -2.52 -14.19 -6.25
N LEU A 15 -1.40 -13.49 -6.49
CA LEU A 15 -1.12 -12.86 -7.78
C LEU A 15 -1.10 -13.91 -8.90
N LEU A 16 -0.41 -15.03 -8.69
CA LEU A 16 -0.32 -16.11 -9.67
C LEU A 16 -1.65 -16.85 -9.87
N LYS A 17 -2.55 -16.80 -8.91
CA LYS A 17 -3.93 -17.33 -9.02
C LYS A 17 -4.90 -16.36 -9.69
N GLY A 18 -4.47 -15.14 -10.01
CA GLY A 18 -5.33 -14.14 -10.63
C GLY A 18 -6.27 -13.40 -9.67
N THR A 19 -5.94 -13.37 -8.38
CA THR A 19 -6.76 -12.68 -7.36
C THR A 19 -6.78 -11.16 -7.56
N PHE A 20 -5.72 -10.59 -8.14
CA PHE A 20 -5.55 -9.15 -8.31
C PHE A 20 -5.60 -8.76 -9.78
N ASN A 21 -6.36 -7.71 -10.07
CA ASN A 21 -6.32 -7.02 -11.36
C ASN A 21 -5.87 -5.57 -11.12
N PHE A 22 -4.70 -5.20 -11.62
CA PHE A 22 -4.11 -3.88 -11.46
C PHE A 22 -4.43 -2.90 -12.61
N ASP A 23 -5.33 -3.23 -13.51
CA ASP A 23 -5.70 -2.33 -14.59
C ASP A 23 -6.25 -1.01 -14.05
N SER A 24 -5.96 0.07 -14.77
CA SER A 24 -6.44 1.42 -14.41
C SER A 24 -7.94 1.58 -14.63
N SER A 25 -8.54 0.73 -15.46
CA SER A 25 -9.98 0.71 -15.71
C SER A 25 -10.50 -0.72 -15.55
N GLY A 26 -11.51 -0.90 -14.71
CA GLY A 26 -12.07 -2.22 -14.42
C GLY A 26 -11.18 -3.11 -13.52
N GLY A 27 -10.09 -2.57 -12.99
CA GLY A 27 -9.21 -3.27 -12.06
C GLY A 27 -9.81 -3.44 -10.67
N SER A 28 -9.12 -4.19 -9.83
CA SER A 28 -9.46 -4.34 -8.42
C SER A 28 -9.37 -2.98 -7.70
N THR A 29 -10.19 -2.80 -6.67
CA THR A 29 -10.08 -1.64 -5.79
C THR A 29 -9.04 -1.91 -4.73
N PHE A 30 -8.02 -1.07 -4.65
CA PHE A 30 -6.98 -1.13 -3.63
C PHE A 30 -7.13 0.02 -2.65
N LYS A 31 -6.83 -0.23 -1.39
CA LYS A 31 -6.82 0.78 -0.32
C LYS A 31 -5.48 0.76 0.40
N LEU A 32 -5.16 1.91 0.99
CA LEU A 32 -3.96 2.08 1.81
C LEU A 32 -4.40 2.52 3.21
N ALA A 33 -4.09 1.67 4.20
CA ALA A 33 -4.31 1.97 5.61
C ALA A 33 -3.00 2.38 6.28
N LEU A 34 -3.07 3.33 7.22
CA LEU A 34 -1.91 3.86 7.95
C LEU A 34 -1.77 3.19 9.32
N TYR A 35 -0.53 2.99 9.75
CA TYR A 35 -0.21 2.28 10.99
C TYR A 35 0.77 3.05 11.87
N THR A 36 0.54 2.96 13.19
CA THR A 36 1.44 3.50 14.21
C THR A 36 2.59 2.54 14.54
N ASP A 37 2.43 1.27 14.19
CA ASP A 37 3.43 0.21 14.36
C ASP A 37 3.23 -0.83 13.24
N ILE A 38 4.26 -1.12 12.50
CA ILE A 38 4.27 -2.11 11.41
C ILE A 38 5.06 -3.37 11.74
N SER A 39 5.51 -3.55 12.98
CA SER A 39 6.29 -4.74 13.38
C SER A 39 5.51 -6.04 13.22
N GLY A 40 4.19 -5.99 13.31
CA GLY A 40 3.30 -7.12 13.07
C GLY A 40 2.91 -7.33 11.60
N LEU A 41 3.30 -6.43 10.70
CA LEU A 41 3.06 -6.56 9.26
C LEU A 41 4.31 -7.14 8.60
N THR A 42 4.27 -8.41 8.26
CA THR A 42 5.43 -9.20 7.85
C THR A 42 5.15 -9.98 6.56
N THR A 43 6.08 -10.81 6.14
CA THR A 43 5.86 -11.75 5.02
C THR A 43 4.70 -12.71 5.29
N SER A 44 4.31 -12.92 6.54
CA SER A 44 3.17 -13.78 6.93
C SER A 44 1.83 -13.04 6.98
N THR A 45 1.80 -11.74 6.72
CA THR A 45 0.56 -10.97 6.68
C THR A 45 -0.28 -11.39 5.47
N THR A 46 -1.54 -11.76 5.71
CA THR A 46 -2.42 -12.25 4.63
C THR A 46 -3.53 -11.28 4.26
N ALA A 47 -3.93 -10.40 5.18
CA ALA A 47 -5.07 -9.52 4.99
C ALA A 47 -4.94 -8.23 5.81
N PHE A 48 -5.80 -7.27 5.50
CA PHE A 48 -5.95 -6.05 6.30
C PHE A 48 -6.29 -6.40 7.76
N THR A 49 -5.71 -5.64 8.68
CA THR A 49 -5.97 -5.73 10.12
C THR A 49 -6.07 -4.33 10.73
N THR A 50 -6.90 -4.17 11.74
CA THR A 50 -7.01 -2.94 12.52
C THR A 50 -6.00 -2.85 13.67
N THR A 51 -5.24 -3.91 13.91
CA THR A 51 -4.21 -3.92 14.96
C THR A 51 -3.12 -2.90 14.64
N ASN A 52 -2.91 -1.94 15.52
CA ASN A 52 -1.98 -0.82 15.37
C ASN A 52 -2.30 0.13 14.20
N GLU A 53 -3.50 0.05 13.62
CA GLU A 53 -3.97 1.07 12.68
C GLU A 53 -4.07 2.43 13.38
N VAL A 54 -3.85 3.51 12.63
CA VAL A 54 -4.04 4.87 13.14
C VAL A 54 -5.45 5.04 13.69
N SER A 55 -5.57 5.64 14.87
CA SER A 55 -6.88 5.89 15.50
C SER A 55 -7.76 6.80 14.66
N THR A 56 -9.04 6.53 14.66
CA THR A 56 -10.05 7.40 14.02
C THR A 56 -10.49 8.56 14.92
N SER A 57 -10.19 8.48 16.22
CA SER A 57 -10.65 9.47 17.21
C SER A 57 -9.80 10.73 17.16
N GLY A 58 -10.42 11.84 16.77
CA GLY A 58 -9.77 13.16 16.73
C GLY A 58 -8.73 13.33 15.62
N THR A 59 -8.64 12.40 14.67
CA THR A 59 -7.60 12.40 13.64
C THR A 59 -8.09 12.79 12.25
N ASN A 60 -9.40 12.71 12.00
CA ASN A 60 -10.02 12.77 10.68
C ASN A 60 -9.57 11.63 9.73
N TYR A 61 -9.03 10.55 10.30
CA TYR A 61 -8.69 9.34 9.58
C TYR A 61 -9.85 8.34 9.66
N THR A 62 -10.12 7.65 8.58
CA THR A 62 -11.16 6.60 8.54
C THR A 62 -10.48 5.23 8.53
N SER A 63 -10.95 4.31 9.39
CA SER A 63 -10.43 2.93 9.42
C SER A 63 -10.51 2.27 8.05
N GLY A 64 -9.48 1.54 7.70
CA GLY A 64 -9.28 0.96 6.37
C GLY A 64 -8.57 1.89 5.40
N GLY A 65 -8.39 3.15 5.75
CA GLY A 65 -7.65 4.13 4.94
C GLY A 65 -8.42 4.62 3.71
N ASN A 66 -7.68 5.11 2.74
CA ASN A 66 -8.22 5.70 1.51
C ASN A 66 -7.98 4.80 0.29
N THR A 67 -8.86 4.96 -0.71
CA THR A 67 -8.75 4.22 -1.98
C THR A 67 -7.60 4.77 -2.82
N LEU A 68 -6.79 3.86 -3.34
CA LEU A 68 -5.71 4.17 -4.27
C LEU A 68 -6.24 4.30 -5.71
N THR A 69 -5.52 5.05 -6.52
CA THR A 69 -5.76 5.13 -7.97
C THR A 69 -4.73 4.25 -8.68
N ASN A 70 -5.19 3.22 -9.38
CA ASN A 70 -4.33 2.33 -10.16
C ASN A 70 -3.76 3.09 -11.36
N SER A 71 -2.44 3.06 -11.52
CA SER A 71 -1.76 3.63 -12.70
C SER A 71 -1.77 2.69 -13.90
N GLY A 72 -2.25 1.45 -13.72
CA GLY A 72 -2.30 0.43 -14.74
C GLY A 72 -1.06 -0.46 -14.77
N VAL A 73 -1.11 -1.44 -15.66
CA VAL A 73 -0.02 -2.41 -15.89
C VAL A 73 0.77 -1.97 -17.11
N ALA A 74 2.10 -2.00 -17.01
CA ALA A 74 2.99 -1.68 -18.13
C ALA A 74 4.19 -2.63 -18.17
N ILE A 75 4.90 -2.64 -19.28
CA ILE A 75 6.13 -3.41 -19.47
C ILE A 75 7.19 -2.52 -20.12
N SER A 76 8.41 -2.61 -19.62
CA SER A 76 9.58 -1.97 -20.20
C SER A 76 10.82 -2.77 -19.81
N SER A 77 11.77 -2.91 -20.73
CA SER A 77 13.02 -3.65 -20.50
C SER A 77 12.80 -5.08 -19.95
N ASN A 78 11.76 -5.76 -20.43
CA ASN A 78 11.38 -7.12 -19.99
C ASN A 78 10.91 -7.20 -18.53
N ILE A 79 10.55 -6.06 -17.92
CA ILE A 79 10.01 -5.99 -16.57
C ILE A 79 8.57 -5.49 -16.66
N GLY A 80 7.63 -6.33 -16.20
CA GLY A 80 6.25 -5.92 -15.96
C GLY A 80 6.17 -5.15 -14.64
N PHE A 81 5.41 -4.08 -14.60
CA PHE A 81 5.30 -3.28 -13.39
C PHE A 81 3.94 -2.63 -13.22
N VAL A 82 3.61 -2.34 -11.98
CA VAL A 82 2.42 -1.58 -11.59
C VAL A 82 2.81 -0.52 -10.58
N ASP A 83 2.03 0.56 -10.54
CA ASP A 83 2.19 1.62 -9.57
C ASP A 83 0.83 2.24 -9.24
N PHE A 84 0.81 3.14 -8.28
CA PHE A 84 -0.36 3.92 -7.88
C PHE A 84 -0.03 5.41 -7.95
N ALA A 85 -1.05 6.24 -8.16
CA ALA A 85 -0.92 7.67 -7.98
C ALA A 85 -0.67 8.00 -6.50
N ASP A 86 0.00 9.11 -6.23
CA ASP A 86 0.20 9.60 -4.87
C ASP A 86 -1.15 9.75 -4.15
N LEU A 87 -1.17 9.41 -2.86
CA LEU A 87 -2.37 9.41 -2.05
C LEU A 87 -2.28 10.48 -0.96
N THR A 88 -3.32 11.29 -0.87
CA THR A 88 -3.43 12.35 0.15
C THR A 88 -4.54 12.02 1.14
N PHE A 89 -4.22 12.10 2.43
CA PHE A 89 -5.17 12.15 3.54
C PHE A 89 -5.28 13.61 3.95
N SER A 90 -6.41 14.25 3.60
CA SER A 90 -6.55 15.69 3.77
C SER A 90 -7.05 16.07 5.17
N SER A 91 -6.53 17.18 5.68
CA SER A 91 -6.97 17.81 6.94
C SER A 91 -6.92 16.84 8.13
N VAL A 92 -5.87 16.03 8.22
CA VAL A 92 -5.71 15.04 9.29
C VAL A 92 -4.75 15.54 10.37
N THR A 93 -4.92 14.99 11.58
CA THR A 93 -3.97 15.13 12.69
C THR A 93 -3.61 13.73 13.15
N LEU A 94 -2.50 13.21 12.66
CA LEU A 94 -2.07 11.83 12.93
C LEU A 94 -0.57 11.67 12.78
N SER A 95 -0.06 10.56 13.32
CA SER A 95 1.30 10.08 13.09
C SER A 95 1.24 8.64 12.62
N ALA A 96 2.08 8.29 11.64
CA ALA A 96 2.20 6.94 11.11
C ALA A 96 3.65 6.59 10.82
N VAL A 97 4.00 5.32 10.96
CA VAL A 97 5.34 4.79 10.65
C VAL A 97 5.37 3.96 9.37
N GLY A 98 4.21 3.58 8.88
CA GLY A 98 4.07 2.78 7.66
C GLY A 98 2.63 2.59 7.25
N ALA A 99 2.43 1.76 6.24
CA ALA A 99 1.13 1.50 5.63
C ALA A 99 1.01 0.07 5.13
N LEU A 100 -0.23 -0.37 4.97
CA LEU A 100 -0.57 -1.61 4.27
C LEU A 100 -1.45 -1.29 3.08
N ILE A 101 -1.02 -1.73 1.90
CA ILE A 101 -1.86 -1.78 0.71
C ILE A 101 -2.56 -3.13 0.66
N TYR A 102 -3.86 -3.12 0.43
CA TYR A 102 -4.67 -4.34 0.34
C TYR A 102 -5.78 -4.17 -0.70
N LYS A 103 -6.25 -5.31 -1.22
CA LYS A 103 -7.41 -5.33 -2.09
C LYS A 103 -8.67 -5.19 -1.26
N SER A 104 -9.47 -4.16 -1.51
CA SER A 104 -10.73 -3.92 -0.81
C SER A 104 -11.81 -4.87 -1.30
N GLY A 105 -12.51 -5.49 -0.37
CA GLY A 105 -13.56 -6.47 -0.65
C GLY A 105 -13.04 -7.92 -0.56
N GLY A 106 -13.97 -8.88 -0.57
CA GLY A 106 -13.62 -10.27 -0.37
C GLY A 106 -12.96 -10.49 1.00
N SER A 107 -11.76 -11.03 1.00
CA SER A 107 -10.99 -11.26 2.22
C SER A 107 -10.02 -10.12 2.57
N ASN A 108 -10.08 -8.98 1.87
CA ASN A 108 -9.17 -7.85 2.04
C ASN A 108 -7.69 -8.25 1.97
N GLU A 109 -7.33 -8.99 0.93
CA GLU A 109 -6.03 -9.63 0.75
C GLU A 109 -4.90 -8.59 0.73
N ALA A 110 -3.84 -8.85 1.51
CA ALA A 110 -2.67 -7.96 1.60
C ALA A 110 -1.88 -7.95 0.29
N VAL A 111 -1.37 -6.78 -0.06
CA VAL A 111 -0.54 -6.56 -1.26
C VAL A 111 0.89 -6.20 -0.89
N LEU A 112 1.06 -5.15 -0.09
CA LEU A 112 2.38 -4.57 0.19
C LEU A 112 2.38 -3.83 1.51
N VAL A 113 3.44 -4.01 2.31
CA VAL A 113 3.72 -3.22 3.50
C VAL A 113 4.75 -2.15 3.13
N LEU A 114 4.40 -0.90 3.41
CA LEU A 114 5.29 0.24 3.22
C LEU A 114 5.90 0.66 4.56
N ASP A 115 7.22 0.81 4.60
CA ASP A 115 7.94 1.39 5.73
C ASP A 115 8.35 2.82 5.39
N PHE A 116 7.87 3.79 6.16
CA PHE A 116 8.20 5.20 5.93
C PHE A 116 9.59 5.59 6.43
N GLY A 117 10.32 4.67 7.06
CA GLY A 117 11.67 4.91 7.59
C GLY A 117 11.70 5.76 8.85
N GLY A 118 10.58 5.92 9.53
CA GLY A 118 10.42 6.68 10.75
C GLY A 118 9.00 7.24 10.87
N THR A 119 8.72 7.87 12.00
CA THR A 119 7.41 8.49 12.24
C THR A 119 7.23 9.73 11.35
N LYS A 120 6.12 9.76 10.62
CA LYS A 120 5.65 10.92 9.85
C LYS A 120 4.40 11.46 10.50
N THR A 121 4.28 12.78 10.59
CA THR A 121 3.19 13.46 11.29
C THR A 121 2.57 14.54 10.43
N ALA A 122 1.24 14.63 10.48
CA ALA A 122 0.47 15.77 9.99
C ALA A 122 -0.35 16.35 11.15
N THR A 123 -0.46 17.67 11.20
CA THR A 123 -1.24 18.41 12.20
C THR A 123 -2.15 19.40 11.49
N ASN A 124 -3.46 19.14 11.50
CA ASN A 124 -4.45 19.92 10.75
C ASN A 124 -4.03 20.17 9.29
N GLY A 125 -3.47 19.15 8.65
CA GLY A 125 -2.89 19.27 7.33
C GLY A 125 -2.98 17.98 6.54
N ASP A 126 -2.33 17.98 5.39
CA ASP A 126 -2.33 16.84 4.50
C ASP A 126 -1.20 15.87 4.88
N PHE A 127 -1.54 14.58 4.91
CA PHE A 127 -0.58 13.50 4.98
C PHE A 127 -0.51 12.85 3.60
N VAL A 128 0.63 13.00 2.92
CA VAL A 128 0.80 12.53 1.54
C VAL A 128 1.70 11.31 1.52
N VAL A 129 1.21 10.23 0.90
CA VAL A 129 2.01 9.05 0.57
C VAL A 129 2.43 9.16 -0.89
N GLN A 130 3.73 9.39 -1.11
CA GLN A 130 4.30 9.49 -2.45
C GLN A 130 4.75 8.12 -2.92
N PHE A 131 4.28 7.74 -4.12
CA PHE A 131 4.74 6.53 -4.78
C PHE A 131 5.91 6.85 -5.71
N PRO A 132 6.79 5.86 -5.98
CA PRO A 132 7.88 6.06 -6.93
C PRO A 132 7.34 6.28 -8.34
N THR A 133 8.21 6.73 -9.25
CA THR A 133 7.84 6.85 -10.67
C THR A 133 7.46 5.48 -11.24
N ALA A 134 6.35 5.41 -11.97
CA ALA A 134 5.91 4.20 -12.65
C ALA A 134 6.89 3.85 -13.79
N SER A 135 7.85 2.99 -13.50
CA SER A 135 8.89 2.57 -14.44
C SER A 135 9.40 1.17 -14.11
N SER A 136 10.10 0.56 -15.06
CA SER A 136 10.72 -0.75 -14.86
C SER A 136 11.83 -0.76 -13.79
N SER A 137 12.35 0.40 -13.40
CA SER A 137 13.42 0.52 -12.40
C SER A 137 12.96 1.00 -11.03
N ALA A 138 11.79 1.63 -10.93
CA ALA A 138 11.38 2.31 -9.71
C ALA A 138 9.97 1.95 -9.21
N ALA A 139 9.06 1.46 -10.06
CA ALA A 139 7.67 1.16 -9.70
C ALA A 139 7.56 0.29 -8.44
N ILE A 140 6.46 0.46 -7.71
CA ILE A 140 6.28 -0.14 -6.39
C ILE A 140 6.21 -1.68 -6.43
N ILE A 141 5.71 -2.26 -7.53
CA ILE A 141 5.70 -3.71 -7.77
C ILE A 141 6.27 -3.97 -9.16
N ARG A 142 7.26 -4.85 -9.23
CA ARG A 142 7.95 -5.21 -10.46
C ARG A 142 8.11 -6.71 -10.58
N LEU A 143 7.89 -7.23 -11.78
CA LEU A 143 8.09 -8.63 -12.14
C LEU A 143 9.08 -8.70 -13.31
N GLY A 144 10.22 -9.29 -13.07
CA GLY A 144 11.28 -9.50 -14.07
C GLY A 144 11.68 -10.95 -14.15
N ASN A 145 12.60 -11.25 -15.05
CA ASN A 145 13.23 -12.57 -15.13
C ASN A 145 14.16 -12.79 -13.93
N ALA A 146 14.19 -14.03 -13.49
CA ALA A 146 15.14 -14.47 -12.47
C ALA A 146 16.58 -14.49 -13.03
#